data_4be68153630559beee9800d9aad140fc
#
_entry.id   4be68153630559beee9800d9aad140fc
#
_cell.length_a   1.000
_cell.length_b   1.000
_cell.length_c   1.000
_cell.angle_alpha   90.00
_cell.angle_beta   90.00
_cell.angle_gamma   90.00
#
_symmetry.space_group_name_H-M   'P 1'
#
loop_
_entity.id
_entity.type
_entity.pdbx_description
1 polymer ?
#
loop_
_entity_poly.entity_id
_entity_poly.type
_entity_poly.pdbx_seq_one_letter_code
_entity_poly.pdbx_strand_id
1 'polypeptide(L)'
;MNRANWFTVSPEGAKALGGLHHFVTTGTALPPKLIHLVFLRVSQLNGCAHCIDIHTRDLLKAGMSVDTVVLVPVWHEAAYLFTDQERAALAWAEEVTRVGETHASDEAYAAAAAVFDEKDLVDLTLTIAAMNAINRMGVSFRLKPRAKPDV
;
A
#
# COMPACT_ATOMS: atom_id res chain seq x y z
N MET A 1 16.54 -16.06 15.67
CA MET A 1 15.50 -17.10 15.46
C MET A 1 15.04 -17.02 14.01
N ASN A 2 15.10 -18.13 13.27
CA ASN A 2 14.51 -18.23 11.94
C ASN A 2 12.99 -18.49 12.08
N ARG A 3 12.15 -17.63 11.49
CA ARG A 3 10.70 -17.84 11.46
C ARG A 3 10.33 -18.71 10.25
N ALA A 4 9.14 -19.31 10.27
CA ALA A 4 8.66 -20.16 9.18
C ALA A 4 8.63 -19.41 7.86
N ASN A 5 8.97 -20.12 6.78
CA ASN A 5 8.71 -19.65 5.43
C ASN A 5 7.25 -19.97 5.06
N TRP A 6 6.38 -18.99 5.20
CA TRP A 6 4.94 -19.17 4.99
C TRP A 6 4.57 -19.54 3.54
N PHE A 7 5.41 -19.19 2.55
CA PHE A 7 5.20 -19.60 1.16
C PHE A 7 5.29 -21.13 0.98
N THR A 8 6.15 -21.78 1.74
CA THR A 8 6.36 -23.24 1.65
C THR A 8 5.51 -24.01 2.65
N VAL A 9 5.17 -23.39 3.78
CA VAL A 9 4.36 -24.04 4.84
C VAL A 9 2.87 -24.01 4.52
N SER A 10 2.38 -22.93 3.88
CA SER A 10 0.99 -22.78 3.46
C SER A 10 0.90 -22.27 2.02
N PRO A 11 1.26 -23.12 1.02
CA PRO A 11 1.31 -22.69 -0.38
C PRO A 11 -0.04 -22.25 -0.93
N GLU A 12 -1.13 -22.91 -0.53
CA GLU A 12 -2.48 -22.53 -0.98
C GLU A 12 -2.92 -21.19 -0.39
N GLY A 13 -2.60 -20.91 0.89
CA GLY A 13 -2.82 -19.59 1.51
C GLY A 13 -1.99 -18.50 0.83
N ALA A 14 -0.72 -18.79 0.53
CA ALA A 14 0.14 -17.87 -0.22
C ALA A 14 -0.40 -17.57 -1.62
N LYS A 15 -0.90 -18.60 -2.32
CA LYS A 15 -1.52 -18.47 -3.63
C LYS A 15 -2.80 -17.63 -3.58
N ALA A 16 -3.66 -17.84 -2.59
CA ALA A 16 -4.89 -17.06 -2.42
C ALA A 16 -4.60 -15.57 -2.18
N LEU A 17 -3.65 -15.27 -1.28
CA LEU A 17 -3.21 -13.89 -1.02
C LEU A 17 -2.52 -13.27 -2.23
N GLY A 18 -1.70 -14.03 -2.94
CA GLY A 18 -1.09 -13.63 -4.22
C GLY A 18 -2.14 -13.36 -5.31
N GLY A 19 -3.24 -14.12 -5.33
CA GLY A 19 -4.37 -13.90 -6.23
C GLY A 19 -5.07 -12.57 -5.99
N LEU A 20 -5.30 -12.20 -4.73
CA LEU A 20 -5.83 -10.88 -4.39
C LEU A 20 -4.87 -9.76 -4.82
N HIS A 21 -3.58 -9.90 -4.53
CA HIS A 21 -2.56 -8.94 -4.98
C HIS A 21 -2.55 -8.80 -6.51
N HIS A 22 -2.62 -9.93 -7.24
CA HIS A 22 -2.68 -9.93 -8.70
C HIS A 22 -3.93 -9.18 -9.20
N PHE A 23 -5.10 -9.45 -8.62
CA PHE A 23 -6.34 -8.76 -9.00
C PHE A 23 -6.20 -7.24 -8.84
N VAL A 24 -5.77 -6.74 -7.68
CA VAL A 24 -5.69 -5.29 -7.45
C VAL A 24 -4.63 -4.60 -8.30
N THR A 25 -3.61 -5.33 -8.77
CA THR A 25 -2.55 -4.76 -9.62
C THR A 25 -2.82 -4.85 -11.12
N THR A 26 -3.71 -5.73 -11.57
CA THR A 26 -3.94 -5.99 -13.00
C THR A 26 -5.41 -6.02 -13.42
N GLY A 27 -6.32 -6.19 -12.47
CA GLY A 27 -7.77 -6.35 -12.71
C GLY A 27 -8.61 -5.11 -12.40
N THR A 28 -8.00 -4.01 -11.94
CA THR A 28 -8.68 -2.75 -11.64
C THR A 28 -8.34 -1.68 -12.68
N ALA A 29 -9.15 -0.61 -12.73
CA ALA A 29 -8.88 0.55 -13.57
C ALA A 29 -7.94 1.57 -12.91
N LEU A 30 -7.55 1.35 -11.65
CA LEU A 30 -6.66 2.24 -10.92
C LEU A 30 -5.27 2.33 -11.60
N PRO A 31 -4.71 3.54 -11.76
CA PRO A 31 -3.37 3.69 -12.33
C PRO A 31 -2.31 2.91 -11.53
N PRO A 32 -1.40 2.17 -12.18
CA PRO A 32 -0.35 1.41 -11.48
C PRO A 32 0.48 2.25 -10.51
N LYS A 33 0.79 3.49 -10.86
CA LYS A 33 1.49 4.44 -10.00
C LYS A 33 0.72 4.71 -8.70
N LEU A 34 -0.62 4.88 -8.80
CA LEU A 34 -1.49 5.09 -7.63
C LEU A 34 -1.51 3.86 -6.72
N ILE A 35 -1.60 2.67 -7.31
CA ILE A 35 -1.58 1.40 -6.56
C ILE A 35 -0.28 1.27 -5.77
N HIS A 36 0.89 1.50 -6.40
CA HIS A 36 2.17 1.43 -5.71
C HIS A 36 2.35 2.52 -4.65
N LEU A 37 1.79 3.73 -4.86
CA LEU A 37 1.78 4.80 -3.87
C LEU A 37 1.00 4.39 -2.60
N VAL A 38 -0.19 3.83 -2.80
CA VAL A 38 -1.03 3.29 -1.71
C VAL A 38 -0.30 2.13 -1.00
N PHE A 39 0.28 1.20 -1.75
CA PHE A 39 1.06 0.09 -1.19
C PHE A 39 2.23 0.58 -0.35
N LEU A 40 2.96 1.59 -0.82
CA LEU A 40 4.05 2.19 -0.05
C LEU A 40 3.53 2.80 1.25
N ARG A 41 2.47 3.61 1.19
CA ARG A 41 1.93 4.28 2.39
C ARG A 41 1.43 3.28 3.43
N VAL A 42 0.63 2.30 3.03
CA VAL A 42 0.14 1.22 3.90
C VAL A 42 1.32 0.47 4.55
N SER A 43 2.37 0.20 3.77
CA SER A 43 3.56 -0.50 4.26
C SER A 43 4.38 0.33 5.26
N GLN A 44 4.44 1.64 5.09
CA GLN A 44 5.05 2.57 6.05
C GLN A 44 4.28 2.59 7.37
N LEU A 45 2.94 2.67 7.31
CA LEU A 45 2.08 2.64 8.50
C LEU A 45 2.22 1.33 9.29
N ASN A 46 2.34 0.21 8.59
CA ASN A 46 2.49 -1.12 9.19
C ASN A 46 3.96 -1.50 9.52
N GLY A 47 4.95 -0.72 9.10
CA GLY A 47 6.37 -0.99 9.37
C GLY A 47 6.93 -2.20 8.63
N CYS A 48 6.45 -2.52 7.40
CA CYS A 48 6.95 -3.63 6.60
C CYS A 48 8.16 -3.22 5.76
N ALA A 49 9.38 -3.42 6.26
CA ALA A 49 10.61 -3.02 5.56
C ALA A 49 10.75 -3.65 4.16
N HIS A 50 10.39 -4.94 4.00
CA HIS A 50 10.38 -5.63 2.71
C HIS A 50 9.45 -4.95 1.70
N CYS A 51 8.23 -4.63 2.13
CA CYS A 51 7.22 -4.02 1.26
C CYS A 51 7.58 -2.57 0.92
N ILE A 52 8.11 -1.81 1.89
CA ILE A 52 8.60 -0.43 1.67
C ILE A 52 9.68 -0.44 0.59
N ASP A 53 10.68 -1.32 0.68
CA ASP A 53 11.76 -1.42 -0.30
C ASP A 53 11.22 -1.74 -1.71
N ILE A 54 10.31 -2.71 -1.83
CA ILE A 54 9.72 -3.10 -3.12
C ILE A 54 8.93 -1.95 -3.73
N HIS A 55 7.97 -1.38 -3.00
CA HIS A 55 7.06 -0.38 -3.57
C HIS A 55 7.71 0.97 -3.79
N THR A 56 8.76 1.31 -3.03
CA THR A 56 9.65 2.45 -3.35
C THR A 56 10.28 2.26 -4.74
N ARG A 57 10.86 1.09 -5.00
CA ARG A 57 11.48 0.80 -6.31
C ARG A 57 10.48 0.79 -7.45
N ASP A 58 9.26 0.27 -7.20
CA ASP A 58 8.19 0.24 -8.21
C ASP A 58 7.69 1.65 -8.54
N LEU A 59 7.56 2.54 -7.55
CA LEU A 59 7.23 3.95 -7.75
C LEU A 59 8.29 4.71 -8.56
N LEU A 60 9.57 4.50 -8.24
CA LEU A 60 10.67 5.10 -9.01
C LEU A 60 10.66 4.64 -10.46
N LYS A 61 10.40 3.34 -10.72
CA LYS A 61 10.23 2.80 -12.07
C LYS A 61 9.00 3.37 -12.78
N ALA A 62 7.92 3.65 -12.03
CA ALA A 62 6.71 4.29 -12.56
C ALA A 62 6.87 5.81 -12.79
N GLY A 63 8.08 6.35 -12.60
CA GLY A 63 8.42 7.73 -12.88
C GLY A 63 8.12 8.73 -11.75
N MET A 64 7.83 8.26 -10.53
CA MET A 64 7.78 9.16 -9.37
C MET A 64 9.21 9.56 -8.99
N SER A 65 9.45 10.84 -8.75
CA SER A 65 10.77 11.33 -8.37
C SER A 65 11.16 10.88 -6.96
N VAL A 66 12.46 10.80 -6.69
CA VAL A 66 12.98 10.56 -5.34
C VAL A 66 12.48 11.62 -4.38
N ASP A 67 12.45 12.91 -4.79
CA ASP A 67 11.98 14.03 -3.98
C ASP A 67 10.54 13.84 -3.50
N THR A 68 9.67 13.27 -4.34
CA THR A 68 8.28 12.98 -3.97
C THR A 68 8.19 11.72 -3.09
N VAL A 69 8.90 10.65 -3.45
CA VAL A 69 8.83 9.36 -2.73
C VAL A 69 9.28 9.50 -1.28
N VAL A 70 10.35 10.26 -1.02
CA VAL A 70 10.88 10.45 0.34
C VAL A 70 9.92 11.22 1.26
N LEU A 71 8.99 11.99 0.69
CA LEU A 71 8.01 12.79 1.42
C LEU A 71 6.66 12.09 1.60
N VAL A 72 6.45 10.90 1.05
CA VAL A 72 5.21 10.13 1.25
C VAL A 72 4.86 9.93 2.74
N PRO A 73 5.81 9.69 3.67
CA PRO A 73 5.46 9.53 5.09
C PRO A 73 4.84 10.77 5.73
N VAL A 74 5.14 11.93 5.19
CA VAL A 74 4.72 13.27 5.67
C VAL A 74 3.98 14.05 4.57
N TRP A 75 3.28 13.34 3.69
CA TRP A 75 2.63 13.89 2.50
C TRP A 75 1.67 15.07 2.79
N HIS A 76 1.08 15.12 3.97
CA HIS A 76 0.20 16.23 4.38
C HIS A 76 0.93 17.59 4.35
N GLU A 77 2.21 17.62 4.74
CA GLU A 77 3.02 18.84 4.71
C GLU A 77 3.56 19.16 3.31
N ALA A 78 3.64 18.14 2.45
CA ALA A 78 4.11 18.23 1.07
C ALA A 78 2.99 18.01 0.04
N ALA A 79 1.74 18.36 0.38
CA ALA A 79 0.56 18.04 -0.41
C ALA A 79 0.61 18.57 -1.86
N TYR A 80 1.35 19.63 -2.11
CA TYR A 80 1.54 20.22 -3.44
C TYR A 80 2.30 19.31 -4.41
N LEU A 81 2.99 18.28 -3.95
CA LEU A 81 3.68 17.28 -4.78
C LEU A 81 2.76 16.18 -5.30
N PHE A 82 1.55 16.07 -4.76
CA PHE A 82 0.61 15.01 -5.04
C PHE A 82 -0.64 15.58 -5.73
N THR A 83 -1.17 14.85 -6.70
CA THR A 83 -2.45 15.18 -7.34
C THR A 83 -3.61 15.04 -6.34
N ASP A 84 -4.78 15.59 -6.68
CA ASP A 84 -5.99 15.43 -5.85
C ASP A 84 -6.34 13.96 -5.64
N GLN A 85 -6.20 13.14 -6.68
CA GLN A 85 -6.45 11.70 -6.61
C GLN A 85 -5.44 10.98 -5.72
N GLU A 86 -4.16 11.32 -5.81
CA GLU A 86 -3.11 10.75 -4.95
C GLU A 86 -3.33 11.14 -3.47
N ARG A 87 -3.69 12.40 -3.19
CA ARG A 87 -4.00 12.86 -1.84
C ARG A 87 -5.21 12.14 -1.25
N ALA A 88 -6.29 12.02 -2.01
CA ALA A 88 -7.48 11.30 -1.58
C ALA A 88 -7.20 9.82 -1.30
N ALA A 89 -6.40 9.17 -2.17
CA ALA A 89 -5.99 7.78 -1.97
C ALA A 89 -5.10 7.60 -0.73
N LEU A 90 -4.15 8.51 -0.48
CA LEU A 90 -3.28 8.47 0.70
C LEU A 90 -4.09 8.66 1.99
N ALA A 91 -5.01 9.62 2.02
CA ALA A 91 -5.91 9.84 3.17
C ALA A 91 -6.77 8.60 3.45
N TRP A 92 -7.41 8.05 2.42
CA TRP A 92 -8.24 6.85 2.56
C TRP A 92 -7.42 5.62 2.97
N ALA A 93 -6.17 5.50 2.49
CA ALA A 93 -5.26 4.45 2.90
C ALA A 93 -4.93 4.51 4.40
N GLU A 94 -4.76 5.71 4.97
CA GLU A 94 -4.53 5.90 6.41
C GLU A 94 -5.76 5.53 7.23
N GLU A 95 -6.95 5.98 6.81
CA GLU A 95 -8.23 5.65 7.45
C GLU A 95 -8.46 4.14 7.51
N VAL A 96 -8.41 3.46 6.38
CA VAL A 96 -8.68 2.02 6.30
C VAL A 96 -7.59 1.20 6.97
N THR A 97 -6.32 1.61 6.90
CA THR A 97 -5.21 0.89 7.57
C THR A 97 -5.35 0.93 9.08
N ARG A 98 -5.83 2.05 9.62
CA ARG A 98 -6.07 2.26 11.06
C ARG A 98 -7.54 2.06 11.44
N VAL A 99 -8.27 1.23 10.72
CA VAL A 99 -9.73 1.10 10.87
C VAL A 99 -10.18 0.78 12.31
N GLY A 100 -9.34 0.11 13.11
CA GLY A 100 -9.61 -0.12 14.53
C GLY A 100 -9.61 1.13 15.40
N GLU A 101 -9.04 2.24 14.91
CA GLU A 101 -8.96 3.55 15.58
C GLU A 101 -9.91 4.56 14.94
N THR A 102 -9.93 4.60 13.60
CA THR A 102 -10.66 5.60 12.81
C THR A 102 -12.11 5.23 12.55
N HIS A 103 -12.41 3.92 12.53
CA HIS A 103 -13.71 3.35 12.15
C HIS A 103 -14.16 3.75 10.73
N ALA A 104 -13.24 4.21 9.87
CA ALA A 104 -13.49 4.69 8.51
C ALA A 104 -14.70 5.65 8.50
N SER A 105 -14.53 6.83 9.08
CA SER A 105 -15.62 7.79 9.33
C SER A 105 -16.39 8.17 8.06
N ASP A 106 -17.64 8.61 8.23
CA ASP A 106 -18.47 9.05 7.11
C ASP A 106 -17.86 10.26 6.40
N GLU A 107 -17.15 11.12 7.12
CA GLU A 107 -16.45 12.27 6.57
C GLU A 107 -15.27 11.84 5.68
N ALA A 108 -14.49 10.85 6.12
CA ALA A 108 -13.37 10.31 5.33
C ALA A 108 -13.90 9.57 4.09
N TYR A 109 -14.98 8.81 4.23
CA TYR A 109 -15.64 8.16 3.09
C TYR A 109 -16.15 9.20 2.07
N ALA A 110 -16.85 10.23 2.53
CA ALA A 110 -17.38 11.28 1.65
C ALA A 110 -16.25 12.02 0.90
N ALA A 111 -15.12 12.29 1.58
CA ALA A 111 -13.95 12.92 0.96
C ALA A 111 -13.33 12.03 -0.15
N ALA A 112 -13.23 10.74 0.07
CA ALA A 112 -12.76 9.80 -0.94
C ALA A 112 -13.77 9.65 -2.10
N ALA A 113 -15.06 9.53 -1.81
CA ALA A 113 -16.15 9.43 -2.80
C ALA A 113 -16.32 10.68 -3.66
N ALA A 114 -15.83 11.83 -3.22
CA ALA A 114 -15.80 13.06 -4.02
C ALA A 114 -14.77 13.00 -5.16
N VAL A 115 -13.80 12.08 -5.10
CA VAL A 115 -12.69 11.98 -6.06
C VAL A 115 -12.73 10.68 -6.87
N PHE A 116 -13.19 9.58 -6.26
CA PHE A 116 -13.30 8.27 -6.87
C PHE A 116 -14.76 7.91 -7.10
N ASP A 117 -15.07 7.31 -8.25
CA ASP A 117 -16.38 6.68 -8.42
C ASP A 117 -16.53 5.46 -7.49
N GLU A 118 -17.74 4.93 -7.40
CA GLU A 118 -18.07 3.83 -6.47
C GLU A 118 -17.18 2.59 -6.72
N LYS A 119 -16.94 2.25 -7.98
CA LYS A 119 -16.11 1.09 -8.32
C LYS A 119 -14.65 1.31 -7.97
N ASP A 120 -14.09 2.45 -8.34
CA ASP A 120 -12.70 2.79 -8.07
C ASP A 120 -12.43 2.91 -6.56
N LEU A 121 -13.41 3.44 -5.79
CA LEU A 121 -13.30 3.50 -4.32
C LEU A 121 -13.30 2.10 -3.67
N VAL A 122 -14.14 1.18 -4.18
CA VAL A 122 -14.12 -0.22 -3.74
C VAL A 122 -12.81 -0.89 -4.10
N ASP A 123 -12.32 -0.72 -5.34
CA ASP A 123 -11.05 -1.28 -5.80
C ASP A 123 -9.84 -0.70 -5.01
N LEU A 124 -9.88 0.59 -4.68
CA LEU A 124 -8.90 1.23 -3.82
C LEU A 124 -8.93 0.62 -2.41
N THR A 125 -10.11 0.39 -1.86
CA THR A 125 -10.26 -0.23 -0.54
C THR A 125 -9.75 -1.68 -0.55
N LEU A 126 -10.03 -2.45 -1.60
CA LEU A 126 -9.45 -3.79 -1.81
C LEU A 126 -7.92 -3.74 -1.93
N THR A 127 -7.38 -2.73 -2.62
CA THR A 127 -5.93 -2.50 -2.73
C THR A 127 -5.29 -2.28 -1.37
N ILE A 128 -5.89 -1.45 -0.53
CA ILE A 128 -5.45 -1.19 0.84
C ILE A 128 -5.54 -2.47 1.69
N ALA A 129 -6.66 -3.19 1.63
CA ALA A 129 -6.88 -4.43 2.38
C ALA A 129 -5.87 -5.52 1.99
N ALA A 130 -5.59 -5.69 0.70
CA ALA A 130 -4.60 -6.63 0.18
C ALA A 130 -3.21 -6.33 0.77
N MET A 131 -2.78 -5.07 0.74
CA MET A 131 -1.46 -4.69 1.27
C MET A 131 -1.40 -4.82 2.79
N ASN A 132 -2.46 -4.49 3.52
CA ASN A 132 -2.55 -4.74 4.96
C ASN A 132 -2.36 -6.23 5.30
N ALA A 133 -2.97 -7.14 4.53
CA ALA A 133 -2.79 -8.58 4.72
C ALA A 133 -1.35 -9.01 4.42
N ILE A 134 -0.76 -8.54 3.31
CA ILE A 134 0.62 -8.85 2.91
C ILE A 134 1.62 -8.32 3.94
N ASN A 135 1.43 -7.10 4.44
CA ASN A 135 2.31 -6.53 5.46
C ASN A 135 2.31 -7.36 6.75
N ARG A 136 1.15 -7.89 7.17
CA ARG A 136 1.06 -8.77 8.35
C ARG A 136 1.89 -10.03 8.17
N MET A 137 1.85 -10.63 6.98
CA MET A 137 2.71 -11.78 6.66
C MET A 137 4.19 -11.37 6.62
N GLY A 138 4.52 -10.26 5.97
CA GLY A 138 5.89 -9.76 5.85
C GLY A 138 6.53 -9.46 7.21
N VAL A 139 5.81 -8.74 8.07
CA VAL A 139 6.28 -8.37 9.41
C VAL A 139 6.33 -9.61 10.33
N SER A 140 5.26 -10.42 10.36
CA SER A 140 5.18 -11.59 11.23
C SER A 140 6.24 -12.65 10.92
N PHE A 141 6.61 -12.81 9.66
CA PHE A 141 7.60 -13.81 9.24
C PHE A 141 8.98 -13.21 8.91
N ARG A 142 9.19 -11.91 9.20
CA ARG A 142 10.46 -11.22 9.07
C ARG A 142 11.04 -11.31 7.65
N LEU A 143 10.23 -11.04 6.63
CA LEU A 143 10.72 -10.93 5.26
C LEU A 143 11.78 -9.82 5.17
N LYS A 144 12.90 -10.16 4.57
CA LYS A 144 14.03 -9.23 4.44
C LYS A 144 13.82 -8.32 3.23
N PRO A 145 14.15 -7.02 3.32
CA PRO A 145 14.23 -6.15 2.15
C PRO A 145 15.29 -6.65 1.16
N ARG A 146 15.22 -6.21 -0.08
CA ARG A 146 16.24 -6.48 -1.11
C ARG A 146 17.45 -5.56 -0.99
N ALA A 147 17.31 -4.47 -0.23
CA ALA A 147 18.40 -3.54 0.05
C ALA A 147 19.59 -4.27 0.66
N LYS A 148 20.80 -3.89 0.22
CA LYS A 148 22.07 -4.40 0.74
C LYS A 148 22.74 -3.31 1.56
N PRO A 149 23.56 -3.67 2.57
CA PRO A 149 24.38 -2.70 3.27
C PRO A 149 25.26 -1.93 2.28
N ASP A 150 25.44 -0.63 2.53
CA ASP A 150 26.50 0.16 1.91
C ASP A 150 27.84 -0.31 2.53
N VAL A 151 28.75 -0.90 1.73
CA VAL A 151 30.02 -1.42 2.20
C VAL A 151 31.11 -0.46 1.82
#